data_e25900dc0ca21b338a22831cc6fd539c
#
_entry.id   e25900dc0ca21b338a22831cc6fd539c
#
_cell.length_a   1.000
_cell.length_b   1.000
_cell.length_c   1.000
_cell.angle_alpha   90.00
_cell.angle_beta   90.00
_cell.angle_gamma   90.00
#
_symmetry.space_group_name_H-M   'P 1'
#
loop_
_entity.id
_entity.type
_entity.pdbx_description
1 polymer ?
#
loop_
_entity_poly.entity_id
_entity_poly.type
_entity_poly.pdbx_seq_one_letter_code
_entity_poly.pdbx_strand_id
1 'polypeptide(L)'
;MRIALFEPEIAGNVGAVLRLGACFGVPVDLVEPLGFPWDDRRVRRTAMDYIDHVVVTRHNSFGALQERIGDARLILFTTKGSGSAYDFSFLPTDILVFGKESGGVPAEVAAACDARVRIPIRPEVRSFNLAMSVGLALGEALRQTGELP
;
A
#
# COMPACT_ATOMS: atom_id res chain seq x y z
N MET A 1 8.72 7.41 4.00
CA MET A 1 7.46 6.88 3.39
C MET A 1 7.21 5.44 3.79
N ARG A 2 5.97 4.94 3.77
CA ARG A 2 5.60 3.54 4.05
C ARG A 2 4.45 3.11 3.14
N ILE A 3 4.28 1.80 2.96
CA ILE A 3 3.15 1.20 2.25
C ILE A 3 2.28 0.48 3.27
N ALA A 4 0.96 0.66 3.24
CA ALA A 4 0.01 -0.09 4.06
C ALA A 4 -1.01 -0.81 3.17
N LEU A 5 -1.11 -2.13 3.34
CA LEU A 5 -2.10 -2.96 2.67
C LEU A 5 -3.21 -3.33 3.66
N PHE A 6 -4.43 -2.89 3.38
CA PHE A 6 -5.61 -3.19 4.18
C PHE A 6 -6.24 -4.52 3.75
N GLU A 7 -6.19 -5.52 4.62
CA GLU A 7 -6.79 -6.85 4.43
C GLU A 7 -6.52 -7.45 3.02
N PRO A 8 -5.25 -7.52 2.56
CA PRO A 8 -4.95 -8.02 1.23
C PRO A 8 -5.34 -9.50 1.10
N GLU A 9 -5.91 -9.87 -0.06
CA GLU A 9 -6.53 -11.18 -0.27
C GLU A 9 -5.64 -12.16 -1.05
N ILE A 10 -4.69 -11.65 -1.83
CA ILE A 10 -3.90 -12.45 -2.76
C ILE A 10 -2.42 -12.45 -2.37
N ALA A 11 -1.92 -13.60 -1.92
CA ALA A 11 -0.53 -13.76 -1.47
C ALA A 11 0.50 -13.32 -2.52
N GLY A 12 0.24 -13.56 -3.81
CA GLY A 12 1.12 -13.15 -4.91
C GLY A 12 1.26 -11.63 -5.01
N ASN A 13 0.18 -10.87 -4.78
CA ASN A 13 0.22 -9.40 -4.76
C ASN A 13 1.04 -8.90 -3.58
N VAL A 14 0.84 -9.47 -2.39
CA VAL A 14 1.63 -9.12 -1.21
C VAL A 14 3.11 -9.37 -1.45
N GLY A 15 3.48 -10.55 -1.99
CA GLY A 15 4.86 -10.86 -2.34
C GLY A 15 5.49 -9.85 -3.31
N ALA A 16 4.74 -9.45 -4.35
CA ALA A 16 5.20 -8.42 -5.29
C ALA A 16 5.38 -7.05 -4.63
N VAL A 17 4.49 -6.66 -3.70
CA VAL A 17 4.61 -5.42 -2.93
C VAL A 17 5.81 -5.46 -1.97
N LEU A 18 6.05 -6.60 -1.30
CA LEU A 18 7.24 -6.76 -0.46
C LEU A 18 8.53 -6.61 -1.26
N ARG A 19 8.55 -7.15 -2.49
CA ARG A 19 9.68 -6.95 -3.40
C ARG A 19 9.86 -5.48 -3.80
N LEU A 20 8.78 -4.75 -4.07
CA LEU A 20 8.84 -3.29 -4.30
C LEU A 20 9.42 -2.57 -3.08
N GLY A 21 8.92 -2.89 -1.87
CA GLY A 21 9.43 -2.34 -0.62
C GLY A 21 10.94 -2.57 -0.45
N ALA A 22 11.41 -3.79 -0.75
CA ALA A 22 12.84 -4.10 -0.70
C ALA A 22 13.65 -3.30 -1.73
N CYS A 23 13.16 -3.20 -2.97
CA CYS A 23 13.86 -2.49 -4.05
C CYS A 23 14.03 -0.99 -3.77
N PHE A 24 13.06 -0.39 -3.08
CA PHE A 24 13.07 1.05 -2.78
C PHE A 24 13.44 1.38 -1.32
N GLY A 25 13.70 0.38 -0.48
CA GLY A 25 13.98 0.59 0.94
C GLY A 25 12.76 1.08 1.74
N VAL A 26 11.54 0.78 1.30
CA VAL A 26 10.29 1.27 1.88
C VAL A 26 9.63 0.18 2.72
N PRO A 27 9.35 0.41 4.02
CA PRO A 27 8.65 -0.52 4.89
C PRO A 27 7.22 -0.80 4.43
N VAL A 28 6.74 -2.03 4.70
CA VAL A 28 5.39 -2.48 4.36
C VAL A 28 4.63 -2.89 5.62
N ASP A 29 3.47 -2.30 5.81
CA ASP A 29 2.50 -2.62 6.86
C ASP A 29 1.37 -3.47 6.28
N LEU A 30 1.03 -4.58 6.94
CA LEU A 30 -0.08 -5.46 6.58
C LEU A 30 -1.14 -5.37 7.67
N VAL A 31 -2.33 -4.93 7.31
CA VAL A 31 -3.49 -4.90 8.22
C VAL A 31 -4.29 -6.18 8.04
N GLU A 32 -4.44 -6.93 9.11
CA GLU A 32 -5.20 -8.19 9.15
C GLU A 32 -6.71 -7.96 9.29
N PRO A 33 -7.56 -8.95 8.91
CA PRO A 33 -7.20 -10.29 8.47
C PRO A 33 -6.69 -10.33 7.03
N LEU A 34 -5.75 -11.24 6.74
CA LEU A 34 -5.34 -11.53 5.38
C LEU A 34 -6.28 -12.54 4.75
N GLY A 35 -6.55 -12.44 3.45
CA GLY A 35 -7.38 -13.40 2.71
C GLY A 35 -6.70 -14.75 2.41
N PHE A 36 -5.50 -14.98 2.96
CA PHE A 36 -4.70 -16.19 2.81
C PHE A 36 -3.94 -16.48 4.11
N PRO A 37 -3.59 -17.77 4.39
CA PRO A 37 -2.72 -18.10 5.50
C PRO A 37 -1.34 -17.47 5.32
N TRP A 38 -0.86 -16.77 6.33
CA TRP A 38 0.52 -16.29 6.33
C TRP A 38 1.47 -17.48 6.48
N ASP A 39 2.26 -17.72 5.45
CA ASP A 39 3.31 -18.74 5.44
C ASP A 39 4.61 -18.08 4.97
N ASP A 40 5.57 -17.99 5.87
CA ASP A 40 6.87 -17.39 5.58
C ASP A 40 7.55 -18.02 4.38
N ARG A 41 7.39 -19.33 4.17
CA ARG A 41 7.97 -20.04 3.02
C ARG A 41 7.31 -19.62 1.71
N ARG A 42 5.97 -19.45 1.70
CA ARG A 42 5.22 -18.98 0.53
C ARG A 42 5.53 -17.54 0.21
N VAL A 43 5.57 -16.68 1.23
CA VAL A 43 5.93 -15.27 1.09
C VAL A 43 7.37 -15.16 0.60
N ARG A 44 8.32 -15.88 1.18
CA ARG A 44 9.71 -15.94 0.71
C ARG A 44 9.81 -16.41 -0.74
N ARG A 45 9.04 -17.41 -1.16
CA ARG A 45 9.03 -17.88 -2.54
C ARG A 45 8.53 -16.82 -3.52
N THR A 46 7.52 -16.04 -3.15
CA THR A 46 6.93 -15.00 -4.01
C THR A 46 7.75 -13.71 -3.98
N ALA A 47 8.26 -13.34 -2.82
CA ALA A 47 9.14 -12.19 -2.65
C ALA A 47 10.60 -12.52 -3.01
N MET A 48 10.92 -13.81 -3.28
CA MET A 48 12.29 -14.31 -3.47
C MET A 48 13.15 -13.98 -2.24
N ASP A 49 14.45 -13.76 -2.44
CA ASP A 49 15.39 -13.40 -1.37
C ASP A 49 15.21 -11.95 -0.89
N TYR A 50 14.29 -11.17 -1.50
CA TYR A 50 14.06 -9.77 -1.18
C TYR A 50 13.40 -9.53 0.17
N ILE A 51 12.73 -10.56 0.78
CA ILE A 51 12.04 -10.39 2.06
C ILE A 51 13.00 -10.01 3.19
N ASP A 52 14.26 -10.40 3.09
CA ASP A 52 15.29 -10.08 4.09
C ASP A 52 15.77 -8.61 3.99
N HIS A 53 15.34 -7.90 2.93
CA HIS A 53 15.67 -6.50 2.66
C HIS A 53 14.50 -5.54 2.83
N VAL A 54 13.36 -6.01 3.35
CA VAL A 54 12.19 -5.18 3.61
C VAL A 54 11.70 -5.33 5.05
N VAL A 55 11.40 -4.22 5.70
CA VAL A 55 10.76 -4.25 7.01
C VAL A 55 9.26 -4.49 6.84
N VAL A 56 8.76 -5.61 7.35
CA VAL A 56 7.34 -5.98 7.31
C VAL A 56 6.77 -5.92 8.72
N THR A 57 5.68 -5.17 8.89
CA THR A 57 4.94 -5.13 10.16
C THR A 57 3.51 -5.58 9.93
N ARG A 58 3.02 -6.51 10.77
CA ARG A 58 1.64 -6.96 10.75
C ARG A 58 0.86 -6.29 11.88
N HIS A 59 -0.35 -5.83 11.58
CA HIS A 59 -1.24 -5.16 12.51
C HIS A 59 -2.56 -5.94 12.61
N ASN A 60 -3.03 -6.20 13.82
CA ASN A 60 -4.27 -6.95 14.05
C ASN A 60 -5.53 -6.17 13.59
N SER A 61 -5.41 -4.86 13.38
CA SER A 61 -6.49 -4.01 12.91
C SER A 61 -5.95 -2.72 12.29
N PHE A 62 -6.81 -1.99 11.59
CA PHE A 62 -6.46 -0.65 11.08
C PHE A 62 -6.20 0.34 12.24
N GLY A 63 -6.95 0.23 13.35
CA GLY A 63 -6.68 1.03 14.56
C GLY A 63 -5.28 0.81 15.12
N ALA A 64 -4.80 -0.43 15.15
CA ALA A 64 -3.44 -0.74 15.58
C ALA A 64 -2.37 -0.13 14.65
N LEU A 65 -2.64 -0.05 13.36
CA LEU A 65 -1.78 0.70 12.42
C LEU A 65 -1.78 2.19 12.78
N GLN A 66 -2.96 2.80 12.98
CA GLN A 66 -3.08 4.22 13.31
C GLN A 66 -2.33 4.60 14.60
N GLU A 67 -2.45 3.79 15.65
CA GLU A 67 -1.71 3.99 16.91
C GLU A 67 -0.19 3.97 16.69
N ARG A 68 0.29 3.08 15.82
CA ARG A 68 1.72 2.93 15.55
C ARG A 68 2.31 4.07 14.73
N ILE A 69 1.56 4.59 13.77
CA ILE A 69 2.06 5.63 12.84
C ILE A 69 2.01 7.05 13.42
N GLY A 70 1.26 7.25 14.53
CA GLY A 70 1.09 8.57 15.14
C GLY A 70 0.51 9.61 14.19
N ASP A 71 1.17 10.74 14.04
CA ASP A 71 0.70 11.88 13.22
C ASP A 71 1.05 11.78 11.72
N ALA A 72 1.56 10.64 11.26
CA ALA A 72 1.85 10.44 9.83
C ALA A 72 0.55 10.42 9.02
N ARG A 73 0.54 11.08 7.85
CA ARG A 73 -0.65 11.16 7.00
C ARG A 73 -0.94 9.80 6.33
N LEU A 74 -2.20 9.42 6.33
CA LEU A 74 -2.72 8.25 5.61
C LEU A 74 -3.29 8.70 4.26
N ILE A 75 -2.66 8.29 3.16
CA ILE A 75 -3.07 8.63 1.80
C ILE A 75 -3.68 7.40 1.15
N LEU A 76 -5.01 7.36 1.07
CA LEU A 76 -5.74 6.22 0.49
C LEU A 76 -5.77 6.29 -1.03
N PHE A 77 -5.23 5.26 -1.68
CA PHE A 77 -5.37 5.04 -3.12
C PHE A 77 -6.66 4.25 -3.39
N THR A 78 -7.58 4.89 -4.08
CA THR A 78 -8.90 4.30 -4.41
C THR A 78 -9.39 4.81 -5.75
N THR A 79 -10.10 3.97 -6.50
CA THR A 79 -10.74 4.37 -7.77
C THR A 79 -11.83 5.44 -7.57
N LYS A 80 -12.32 5.60 -6.32
CA LYS A 80 -13.28 6.63 -5.90
C LYS A 80 -12.61 7.92 -5.38
N GLY A 81 -11.30 8.06 -5.52
CA GLY A 81 -10.56 9.25 -5.10
C GLY A 81 -10.99 10.50 -5.87
N SER A 82 -11.05 11.64 -5.19
CA SER A 82 -11.48 12.91 -5.77
C SER A 82 -10.43 13.58 -6.64
N GLY A 83 -9.14 13.32 -6.38
CA GLY A 83 -8.00 13.92 -7.08
C GLY A 83 -7.09 12.87 -7.75
N SER A 84 -6.33 13.32 -8.74
CA SER A 84 -5.27 12.52 -9.33
C SER A 84 -4.08 12.41 -8.39
N ALA A 85 -3.49 11.21 -8.28
CA ALA A 85 -2.25 11.01 -7.54
C ALA A 85 -1.08 11.84 -8.13
N TYR A 86 -1.13 12.14 -9.41
CA TYR A 86 -0.10 12.94 -10.09
C TYR A 86 -0.18 14.44 -9.81
N ASP A 87 -1.33 14.91 -9.32
CA ASP A 87 -1.54 16.29 -8.90
C ASP A 87 -1.46 16.48 -7.38
N PHE A 88 -1.29 15.36 -6.64
CA PHE A 88 -1.19 15.36 -5.19
C PHE A 88 0.26 15.64 -4.73
N SER A 89 0.41 16.40 -3.65
CA SER A 89 1.73 16.71 -3.08
C SER A 89 2.04 15.72 -1.94
N PHE A 90 2.91 14.75 -2.22
CA PHE A 90 3.36 13.77 -1.24
C PHE A 90 4.44 14.32 -0.30
N LEU A 91 4.50 13.76 0.91
CA LEU A 91 5.53 14.02 1.90
C LEU A 91 6.36 12.74 2.17
N PRO A 92 7.64 12.87 2.55
CA PRO A 92 8.48 11.70 2.86
C PRO A 92 7.94 10.82 3.98
N THR A 93 7.07 11.35 4.84
CA THR A 93 6.47 10.66 5.99
C THR A 93 5.12 10.03 5.69
N ASP A 94 4.57 10.17 4.48
CA ASP A 94 3.25 9.64 4.11
C ASP A 94 3.20 8.11 4.17
N ILE A 95 2.03 7.61 4.55
CA ILE A 95 1.67 6.21 4.48
C ILE A 95 0.73 6.02 3.30
N LEU A 96 1.17 5.29 2.28
CA LEU A 96 0.38 4.98 1.09
C LEU A 96 -0.52 3.78 1.39
N VAL A 97 -1.82 4.00 1.52
CA VAL A 97 -2.81 2.98 1.91
C VAL A 97 -3.50 2.41 0.68
N PHE A 98 -3.57 1.09 0.60
CA PHE A 98 -4.26 0.36 -0.47
C PHE A 98 -5.25 -0.64 0.14
N GLY A 99 -6.46 -0.69 -0.39
CA GLY A 99 -7.50 -1.60 0.05
C GLY A 99 -7.37 -3.00 -0.53
N LYS A 100 -8.20 -3.92 -0.04
CA LYS A 100 -8.28 -5.29 -0.55
C LYS A 100 -8.78 -5.34 -1.99
N GLU A 101 -8.37 -6.38 -2.70
CA GLU A 101 -8.58 -6.51 -4.14
C GLU A 101 -10.07 -6.57 -4.52
N SER A 102 -10.91 -7.23 -3.72
CA SER A 102 -12.33 -7.42 -4.01
C SER A 102 -13.23 -6.21 -3.70
N GLY A 103 -12.83 -5.35 -2.74
CA GLY A 103 -13.76 -4.34 -2.23
C GLY A 103 -13.12 -3.04 -1.72
N GLY A 104 -11.81 -2.84 -1.86
CA GLY A 104 -11.13 -1.66 -1.33
C GLY A 104 -11.13 -1.61 0.19
N VAL A 105 -11.53 -0.50 0.77
CA VAL A 105 -11.64 -0.31 2.22
C VAL A 105 -13.07 0.04 2.63
N PRO A 106 -13.50 -0.28 3.87
CA PRO A 106 -14.75 0.19 4.43
C PRO A 106 -14.82 1.71 4.53
N ALA A 107 -16.04 2.25 4.62
CA ALA A 107 -16.26 3.70 4.67
C ALA A 107 -15.57 4.37 5.87
N GLU A 108 -15.53 3.72 7.03
CA GLU A 108 -14.86 4.21 8.23
C GLU A 108 -13.34 4.29 8.05
N VAL A 109 -12.72 3.34 7.36
CA VAL A 109 -11.28 3.37 7.05
C VAL A 109 -10.99 4.50 6.05
N ALA A 110 -11.82 4.64 5.01
CA ALA A 110 -11.68 5.73 4.05
C ALA A 110 -11.85 7.11 4.71
N ALA A 111 -12.77 7.24 5.67
CA ALA A 111 -13.00 8.47 6.43
C ALA A 111 -11.84 8.81 7.38
N ALA A 112 -11.12 7.81 7.88
CA ALA A 112 -9.98 7.97 8.75
C ALA A 112 -8.66 8.31 8.01
N CYS A 113 -8.66 8.26 6.67
CA CYS A 113 -7.51 8.68 5.86
C CYS A 113 -7.55 10.19 5.61
N ASP A 114 -6.37 10.83 5.64
CA ASP A 114 -6.20 12.28 5.48
C ASP A 114 -6.49 12.74 4.05
N ALA A 115 -6.21 11.89 3.07
CA ALA A 115 -6.52 12.16 1.67
C ALA A 115 -6.93 10.89 0.92
N ARG A 116 -7.69 11.08 -0.16
CA ARG A 116 -8.13 10.02 -1.07
C ARG A 116 -7.77 10.42 -2.49
N VAL A 117 -6.88 9.65 -3.10
CA VAL A 117 -6.37 9.91 -4.43
C VAL A 117 -6.61 8.71 -5.34
N ARG A 118 -6.62 8.94 -6.64
CA ARG A 118 -6.74 7.88 -7.64
C ARG A 118 -5.56 7.91 -8.60
N ILE A 119 -5.16 6.74 -9.06
CA ILE A 119 -4.32 6.62 -10.26
C ILE A 119 -5.27 6.75 -11.45
N PRO A 120 -5.11 7.74 -12.36
CA PRO A 120 -5.98 7.88 -13.51
C PRO A 120 -5.94 6.64 -14.41
N ILE A 121 -7.11 6.14 -14.75
CA ILE A 121 -7.32 5.00 -15.68
C ILE A 121 -8.41 5.36 -16.67
N ARG A 122 -8.49 4.64 -17.78
CA ARG A 122 -9.57 4.81 -18.76
C ARG A 122 -10.92 4.44 -18.12
N PRO A 123 -12.02 5.15 -18.46
CA PRO A 123 -13.32 4.93 -17.83
C PRO A 123 -13.93 3.54 -18.13
N GLU A 124 -13.48 2.87 -19.19
CA GLU A 124 -13.97 1.54 -19.59
C GLU A 124 -13.40 0.39 -18.74
N VAL A 125 -12.36 0.65 -17.94
CA VAL A 125 -11.73 -0.36 -17.08
C VAL A 125 -11.98 -0.05 -15.60
N ARG A 126 -11.86 -1.07 -14.72
CA ARG A 126 -12.27 -0.94 -13.31
C ARG A 126 -11.14 -0.50 -12.39
N SER A 127 -10.00 -1.17 -12.48
CA SER A 127 -8.86 -0.96 -11.59
C SER A 127 -7.59 -1.63 -12.13
N PHE A 128 -6.45 -1.22 -11.62
CA PHE A 128 -5.21 -1.97 -11.75
C PHE A 128 -5.16 -3.14 -10.75
N ASN A 129 -4.31 -4.10 -11.01
CA ASN A 129 -3.85 -5.06 -10.01
C ASN A 129 -3.24 -4.31 -8.81
N LEU A 130 -3.39 -4.84 -7.59
CA LEU A 130 -2.92 -4.19 -6.36
C LEU A 130 -1.43 -3.85 -6.42
N ALA A 131 -0.58 -4.81 -6.76
CA ALA A 131 0.87 -4.57 -6.82
C ALA A 131 1.26 -3.55 -7.89
N MET A 132 0.56 -3.53 -9.02
CA MET A 132 0.74 -2.51 -10.07
C MET A 132 0.35 -1.12 -9.55
N SER A 133 -0.77 -1.02 -8.83
CA SER A 133 -1.20 0.23 -8.19
C SER A 133 -0.14 0.76 -7.21
N VAL A 134 0.39 -0.13 -6.37
CA VAL A 134 1.46 0.22 -5.42
C VAL A 134 2.70 0.71 -6.16
N GLY A 135 3.13 0.01 -7.22
CA GLY A 135 4.31 0.39 -8.00
C GLY A 135 4.19 1.78 -8.64
N LEU A 136 3.04 2.07 -9.26
CA LEU A 136 2.77 3.39 -9.86
C LEU A 136 2.73 4.50 -8.81
N ALA A 137 2.02 4.27 -7.71
CA ALA A 137 1.89 5.23 -6.63
C ALA A 137 3.21 5.52 -5.92
N LEU A 138 3.94 4.46 -5.55
CA LEU A 138 5.22 4.54 -4.87
C LEU A 138 6.26 5.25 -5.73
N GLY A 139 6.37 4.88 -7.01
CA GLY A 139 7.31 5.51 -7.94
C GLY A 139 7.09 7.02 -8.06
N GLU A 140 5.83 7.46 -8.18
CA GLU A 140 5.50 8.89 -8.23
C GLU A 140 5.79 9.59 -6.90
N ALA A 141 5.39 9.00 -5.78
CA ALA A 141 5.61 9.60 -4.47
C ALA A 141 7.11 9.74 -4.14
N LEU A 142 7.92 8.72 -4.42
CA LEU A 142 9.38 8.79 -4.23
C LEU A 142 10.04 9.80 -5.19
N ARG A 143 9.54 9.90 -6.42
CA ARG A 143 10.01 10.91 -7.38
C ARG A 143 9.78 12.33 -6.86
N GLN A 144 8.59 12.60 -6.32
CA GLN A 144 8.24 13.93 -5.77
C GLN A 144 9.06 14.28 -4.54
N THR A 145 9.31 13.31 -3.66
CA THR A 145 10.04 13.53 -2.40
C THR A 145 11.56 13.45 -2.54
N GLY A 146 12.06 13.08 -3.72
CA GLY A 146 13.50 12.95 -3.96
C GLY A 146 14.12 11.73 -3.29
N GLU A 147 13.31 10.71 -2.97
CA GLU A 147 13.74 9.49 -2.27
C GLU A 147 13.94 8.28 -3.20
N LEU A 148 13.98 8.49 -4.52
CA LEU A 148 14.38 7.42 -5.45
C LEU A 148 15.86 7.05 -5.19
N PRO A 149 16.20 5.73 -5.13
CA PRO A 149 17.56 5.27 -4.91
C PRO A 149 18.48 5.63 -6.06
#